data_4bb54c185779125cfe7890d83195ba0f
#
_entry.id   4bb54c185779125cfe7890d83195ba0f
#
_cell.length_a   1.000
_cell.length_b   1.000
_cell.length_c   1.000
_cell.angle_alpha   90.00
_cell.angle_beta   90.00
_cell.angle_gamma   90.00
#
_symmetry.space_group_name_H-M   'P 1'
#
loop_
_entity.id
_entity.type
_entity.pdbx_description
1 polymer ?
#
loop_
_entity_poly.entity_id
_entity_poly.type
_entity_poly.pdbx_seq_one_letter_code
_entity_poly.pdbx_strand_id
1 'polypeptide(L)'
;MARFTVSTSVMLLPGLPGIVNPSPPAHPRAPREIKFPISHVAGTLNDPGDRDSFWAMEIAIPWKVLSEYAHKPAPPQPGDQWRFNFSRVQWKHLVEEGKYEKVPKLREDNWVWSPQGIIDMHRPERWGYVIFAGRGESPRFFRQDPLRAVRDALMTVYHQQRSFRRQHDRWAADLAELGLGAGDFRGSDQLPQVVLNDQGYTATLTMRVRGGRPVTMQVRQDSRLTVLKPGS
;
A
#
# COMPACT_ATOMS: atom_id res chain seq x y z
N MET A 1 -14.05 -6.93 -14.68
CA MET A 1 -13.74 -7.63 -13.44
C MET A 1 -12.25 -7.95 -13.42
N ALA A 2 -11.51 -7.49 -12.44
CA ALA A 2 -10.12 -7.86 -12.26
C ALA A 2 -10.04 -9.23 -11.60
N ARG A 3 -9.27 -10.13 -12.14
CA ARG A 3 -8.98 -11.45 -11.54
C ARG A 3 -7.49 -11.53 -11.23
N PHE A 4 -7.17 -11.96 -10.06
CA PHE A 4 -5.80 -12.20 -9.62
C PHE A 4 -5.72 -13.63 -9.10
N THR A 5 -4.75 -14.39 -9.62
CA THR A 5 -4.41 -15.69 -9.07
C THR A 5 -3.09 -15.56 -8.34
N VAL A 6 -3.11 -15.89 -7.07
CA VAL A 6 -1.90 -15.93 -6.24
C VAL A 6 -1.68 -17.38 -5.86
N SER A 7 -0.56 -17.94 -6.26
CA SER A 7 -0.13 -19.28 -5.82
C SER A 7 1.18 -19.16 -5.06
N THR A 8 1.32 -19.93 -4.01
CA THR A 8 2.55 -20.00 -3.23
C THR A 8 2.72 -21.39 -2.66
N SER A 9 3.94 -21.89 -2.76
CA SER A 9 4.31 -23.14 -2.09
C SER A 9 4.62 -22.82 -0.64
N VAL A 10 3.68 -23.06 0.26
CA VAL A 10 3.85 -22.77 1.68
C VAL A 10 2.93 -23.65 2.52
N MET A 11 3.41 -23.99 3.69
CA MET A 11 2.62 -24.63 4.74
C MET A 11 1.38 -23.80 5.04
N LEU A 12 0.21 -24.37 4.88
CA LEU A 12 -1.05 -23.73 5.28
C LEU A 12 -1.11 -23.64 6.78
N LEU A 13 -1.41 -22.46 7.26
CA LEU A 13 -1.68 -22.24 8.67
C LEU A 13 -3.17 -21.95 8.85
N PRO A 14 -3.80 -22.54 9.85
CA PRO A 14 -5.23 -22.41 10.06
C PRO A 14 -5.64 -20.97 10.27
N GLY A 15 -6.81 -20.62 9.78
CA GLY A 15 -7.44 -19.36 10.05
C GLY A 15 -7.70 -19.22 11.55
N LEU A 16 -7.23 -18.14 12.14
CA LEU A 16 -7.56 -17.79 13.52
C LEU A 16 -9.02 -17.36 13.62
N PRO A 17 -9.81 -17.88 14.56
CA PRO A 17 -11.07 -17.25 14.90
C PRO A 17 -10.76 -15.92 15.60
N GLY A 18 -11.28 -14.83 15.06
CA GLY A 18 -11.48 -13.60 15.79
C GLY A 18 -10.27 -12.69 16.05
N ILE A 19 -9.56 -12.25 15.02
CA ILE A 19 -8.89 -10.96 15.12
C ILE A 19 -9.91 -9.89 14.70
N VAL A 20 -10.56 -9.33 15.67
CA VAL A 20 -11.23 -8.04 15.51
C VAL A 20 -10.11 -7.02 15.48
N ASN A 21 -9.66 -6.63 14.29
CA ASN A 21 -8.97 -5.36 14.15
C ASN A 21 -9.90 -4.29 14.72
N PRO A 22 -9.41 -3.35 15.54
CA PRO A 22 -10.21 -2.19 15.90
C PRO A 22 -10.64 -1.57 14.58
N SER A 23 -11.95 -1.57 14.35
CA SER A 23 -12.55 -1.10 13.12
C SER A 23 -11.99 0.27 12.78
N PRO A 24 -11.49 0.48 11.57
CA PRO A 24 -11.35 1.83 11.06
C PRO A 24 -12.73 2.49 11.17
N PRO A 25 -12.82 3.82 11.36
CA PRO A 25 -14.10 4.51 11.44
C PRO A 25 -14.93 4.04 10.26
N ALA A 26 -16.18 3.69 10.53
CA ALA A 26 -17.08 3.02 9.62
C ALA A 26 -17.07 3.66 8.23
N HIS A 27 -16.27 3.10 7.33
CA HIS A 27 -16.44 3.36 5.92
C HIS A 27 -17.80 2.78 5.51
N PRO A 28 -18.59 3.51 4.76
CA PRO A 28 -19.87 2.99 4.29
C PRO A 28 -19.59 1.67 3.59
N ARG A 29 -20.28 0.65 4.05
CA ARG A 29 -20.24 -0.77 3.68
C ARG A 29 -19.41 -1.08 2.45
N ALA A 30 -18.34 -1.87 2.64
CA ALA A 30 -17.66 -2.51 1.51
C ALA A 30 -18.71 -3.11 0.56
N PRO A 31 -18.62 -2.82 -0.74
CA PRO A 31 -19.59 -3.34 -1.69
C PRO A 31 -19.64 -4.86 -1.58
N ARG A 32 -20.83 -5.44 -1.46
CA ARG A 32 -21.08 -6.89 -1.31
C ARG A 32 -20.64 -7.73 -2.53
N GLU A 33 -19.90 -7.16 -3.45
CA GLU A 33 -19.58 -7.74 -4.76
C GLU A 33 -18.15 -8.28 -4.88
N ILE A 34 -17.29 -8.12 -3.87
CA ILE A 34 -15.97 -8.75 -3.90
C ILE A 34 -16.18 -10.24 -3.62
N LYS A 35 -15.95 -11.05 -4.65
CA LYS A 35 -15.98 -12.50 -4.50
C LYS A 35 -14.57 -12.98 -4.24
N PHE A 36 -14.40 -13.69 -3.15
CA PHE A 36 -13.22 -14.49 -2.87
C PHE A 36 -13.57 -15.96 -3.16
N PRO A 37 -13.52 -16.39 -4.41
CA PRO A 37 -13.68 -17.82 -4.68
C PRO A 37 -12.48 -18.52 -4.08
N ILE A 38 -12.77 -19.55 -3.35
CA ILE A 38 -11.78 -20.38 -2.69
C ILE A 38 -10.87 -20.98 -3.74
N SER A 39 -9.76 -20.81 -3.58
CA SER A 39 -8.47 -21.43 -3.52
C SER A 39 -8.50 -22.94 -3.63
N HIS A 40 -7.57 -23.42 -4.38
CA HIS A 40 -7.17 -24.80 -4.37
C HIS A 40 -6.19 -25.03 -3.23
N VAL A 41 -6.43 -26.05 -2.41
CA VAL A 41 -5.50 -26.52 -1.39
C VAL A 41 -5.08 -27.93 -1.81
N ALA A 42 -3.78 -28.10 -2.02
CA ALA A 42 -3.19 -29.42 -2.23
C ALA A 42 -2.67 -29.95 -0.88
N GLY A 43 -3.57 -30.50 -0.10
CA GLY A 43 -3.40 -30.94 1.27
C GLY A 43 -4.72 -30.88 2.02
N THR A 44 -4.67 -30.75 3.34
CA THR A 44 -5.84 -30.64 4.20
C THR A 44 -5.93 -29.25 4.87
N LEU A 45 -7.09 -28.93 5.41
CA LEU A 45 -7.29 -27.68 6.14
C LEU A 45 -7.22 -27.94 7.64
N ASN A 46 -6.32 -27.24 8.30
CA ASN A 46 -6.20 -27.26 9.77
C ASN A 46 -5.84 -28.63 10.37
N ASP A 47 -5.25 -29.51 9.60
CA ASP A 47 -4.76 -30.79 10.06
C ASP A 47 -3.22 -30.75 10.18
N PRO A 48 -2.63 -30.79 11.38
CA PRO A 48 -1.19 -30.81 11.54
C PRO A 48 -0.57 -32.20 11.31
N GLY A 49 -1.37 -33.21 11.02
CA GLY A 49 -0.94 -34.60 10.80
C GLY A 49 -0.38 -34.84 9.40
N ASP A 50 -0.64 -33.97 8.44
CA ASP A 50 -0.13 -34.06 7.09
C ASP A 50 0.77 -32.89 6.71
N ARG A 51 1.27 -32.91 5.49
CA ARG A 51 2.08 -31.85 4.92
C ARG A 51 1.48 -31.36 3.61
N ASP A 52 0.96 -30.15 3.63
CA ASP A 52 0.42 -29.51 2.44
C ASP A 52 1.51 -29.20 1.42
N SER A 53 1.16 -29.27 0.14
CA SER A 53 2.05 -28.92 -0.95
C SER A 53 1.95 -27.44 -1.29
N PHE A 54 0.73 -26.93 -1.48
CA PHE A 54 0.50 -25.52 -1.79
C PHE A 54 -0.98 -25.14 -1.58
N TRP A 55 -1.21 -23.86 -1.58
CA TRP A 55 -2.54 -23.29 -1.73
C TRP A 55 -2.52 -22.17 -2.77
N ALA A 56 -3.65 -21.93 -3.41
CA ALA A 56 -3.85 -20.84 -4.35
C ALA A 56 -5.13 -20.09 -4.02
N MET A 57 -5.17 -18.80 -4.28
CA MET A 57 -6.34 -17.95 -4.10
C MET A 57 -6.61 -17.16 -5.38
N GLU A 58 -7.84 -17.16 -5.83
CA GLU A 58 -8.31 -16.27 -6.88
C GLU A 58 -9.14 -15.14 -6.25
N ILE A 59 -8.88 -13.92 -6.66
CA ILE A 59 -9.62 -12.75 -6.19
C ILE A 59 -10.24 -12.06 -7.39
N ALA A 60 -11.55 -11.92 -7.39
CA ALA A 60 -12.28 -11.21 -8.43
C ALA A 60 -12.87 -9.91 -7.86
N ILE A 61 -12.37 -8.77 -8.34
CA ILE A 61 -12.79 -7.45 -7.88
C ILE A 61 -13.49 -6.73 -9.04
N PRO A 62 -14.77 -6.30 -8.88
CA PRO A 62 -15.44 -5.50 -9.88
C PRO A 62 -14.71 -4.18 -10.14
N TRP A 63 -14.61 -3.78 -11.40
CA TRP A 63 -13.98 -2.50 -11.77
C TRP A 63 -14.63 -1.30 -11.08
N LYS A 64 -15.94 -1.34 -10.87
CA LYS A 64 -16.67 -0.30 -10.14
C LYS A 64 -16.11 -0.07 -8.73
N VAL A 65 -15.79 -1.15 -8.01
CA VAL A 65 -15.19 -1.07 -6.67
C VAL A 65 -13.80 -0.45 -6.73
N LEU A 66 -12.99 -0.87 -7.69
CA LEU A 66 -11.65 -0.31 -7.85
C LEU A 66 -11.66 1.16 -8.27
N SER A 67 -12.64 1.58 -9.08
CA SER A 67 -12.73 2.98 -9.55
C SER A 67 -13.00 3.98 -8.43
N GLU A 68 -13.62 3.57 -7.35
CA GLU A 68 -13.91 4.43 -6.20
C GLU A 68 -12.62 4.91 -5.50
N TYR A 69 -11.56 4.11 -5.54
CA TYR A 69 -10.33 4.37 -4.79
C TYR A 69 -9.08 4.54 -5.66
N ALA A 70 -9.12 4.09 -6.91
CA ALA A 70 -7.95 4.12 -7.78
C ALA A 70 -7.56 5.53 -8.26
N HIS A 71 -8.49 6.49 -8.21
CA HIS A 71 -8.34 7.83 -8.80
C HIS A 71 -7.84 7.79 -10.26
N LYS A 72 -8.22 6.73 -10.97
CA LYS A 72 -7.89 6.46 -12.37
C LYS A 72 -9.11 5.88 -13.08
N PRO A 73 -9.22 6.04 -14.40
CA PRO A 73 -10.28 5.39 -15.17
C PRO A 73 -10.27 3.87 -14.97
N ALA A 74 -11.45 3.29 -14.78
CA ALA A 74 -11.66 1.85 -14.72
C ALA A 74 -12.81 1.44 -15.65
N PRO A 75 -12.65 0.36 -16.42
CA PRO A 75 -11.50 -0.55 -16.47
C PRO A 75 -10.23 0.11 -17.01
N PRO A 76 -9.03 -0.35 -16.58
CA PRO A 76 -7.77 0.15 -17.09
C PRO A 76 -7.59 -0.25 -18.56
N GLN A 77 -6.85 0.58 -19.29
CA GLN A 77 -6.49 0.34 -20.68
C GLN A 77 -5.14 -0.40 -20.78
N PRO A 78 -4.85 -1.10 -21.88
CA PRO A 78 -3.54 -1.67 -22.12
C PRO A 78 -2.41 -0.62 -21.98
N GLY A 79 -1.42 -0.94 -21.16
CA GLY A 79 -0.31 -0.04 -20.81
C GLY A 79 -0.53 0.78 -19.54
N ASP A 80 -1.71 0.76 -18.94
CA ASP A 80 -1.94 1.38 -17.64
C ASP A 80 -1.14 0.67 -16.56
N GLN A 81 -0.70 1.46 -15.59
CA GLN A 81 0.06 0.98 -14.44
C GLN A 81 -0.60 1.45 -13.15
N TRP A 82 -0.93 0.50 -12.29
CA TRP A 82 -1.51 0.78 -10.99
C TRP A 82 -0.63 0.22 -9.88
N ARG A 83 -0.61 0.86 -8.73
CA ARG A 83 0.02 0.31 -7.54
C ARG A 83 -0.92 -0.65 -6.86
N PHE A 84 -0.40 -1.83 -6.54
CA PHE A 84 -1.09 -2.86 -5.77
C PHE A 84 -0.20 -3.40 -4.67
N ASN A 85 -0.81 -3.88 -3.61
CA ASN A 85 -0.13 -4.70 -2.63
C ASN A 85 -0.88 -6.02 -2.44
N PHE A 86 -0.14 -7.09 -2.56
CA PHE A 86 -0.57 -8.41 -2.13
C PHE A 86 0.28 -8.77 -0.93
N SER A 87 -0.35 -8.92 0.20
CA SER A 87 0.34 -9.22 1.45
C SER A 87 -0.22 -10.46 2.09
N ARG A 88 0.63 -11.13 2.83
CA ARG A 88 0.29 -12.29 3.61
C ARG A 88 0.86 -12.14 5.01
N VAL A 89 0.04 -12.41 6.00
CA VAL A 89 0.45 -12.49 7.39
C VAL A 89 0.64 -13.95 7.77
N GLN A 90 1.75 -14.27 8.39
CA GLN A 90 2.05 -15.61 8.87
C GLN A 90 2.46 -15.56 10.33
N TRP A 91 1.86 -16.45 11.13
CA TRP A 91 2.17 -16.64 12.53
C TRP A 91 3.02 -17.91 12.68
N LYS A 92 3.92 -17.91 13.65
CA LYS A 92 4.55 -19.16 14.09
C LYS A 92 3.59 -19.92 14.97
N HIS A 93 3.51 -21.23 14.78
CA HIS A 93 2.57 -22.12 15.45
C HIS A 93 3.31 -23.25 16.14
N LEU A 94 2.69 -23.73 17.19
CA LEU A 94 2.95 -25.00 17.84
C LEU A 94 1.83 -25.97 17.49
N VAL A 95 2.07 -27.25 17.63
CA VAL A 95 1.03 -28.28 17.56
C VAL A 95 0.84 -28.81 18.97
N GLU A 96 -0.33 -28.52 19.53
CA GLU A 96 -0.72 -28.98 20.85
C GLU A 96 -2.05 -29.73 20.74
N GLU A 97 -2.12 -30.93 21.32
CA GLU A 97 -3.32 -31.78 21.24
C GLU A 97 -3.91 -31.99 19.85
N GLY A 98 -3.04 -32.06 18.82
CA GLY A 98 -3.48 -32.23 17.44
C GLY A 98 -4.07 -30.96 16.81
N LYS A 99 -3.86 -29.78 17.38
CA LYS A 99 -4.31 -28.49 16.86
C LYS A 99 -3.14 -27.52 16.72
N TYR A 100 -3.27 -26.61 15.77
CA TYR A 100 -2.33 -25.50 15.68
C TYR A 100 -2.63 -24.42 16.73
N GLU A 101 -1.64 -24.09 17.54
CA GLU A 101 -1.69 -22.99 18.47
C GLU A 101 -0.65 -21.92 18.11
N LYS A 102 -1.04 -20.66 18.18
CA LYS A 102 -0.13 -19.54 17.91
C LYS A 102 0.90 -19.44 19.04
N VAL A 103 2.19 -19.33 18.69
CA VAL A 103 3.23 -19.09 19.67
C VAL A 103 2.99 -17.75 20.37
N PRO A 104 2.77 -17.73 21.70
CA PRO A 104 2.48 -16.51 22.42
C PRO A 104 3.61 -15.48 22.33
N LYS A 105 3.27 -14.19 22.29
CA LYS A 105 4.21 -13.06 22.31
C LYS A 105 5.20 -12.98 21.14
N LEU A 106 5.12 -13.86 20.15
CA LEU A 106 5.86 -13.68 18.89
C LEU A 106 5.07 -12.82 17.93
N ARG A 107 5.79 -11.93 17.25
CA ARG A 107 5.21 -11.13 16.17
C ARG A 107 5.01 -11.99 14.93
N GLU A 108 4.04 -11.59 14.13
CA GLU A 108 3.79 -12.15 12.81
C GLU A 108 4.89 -11.80 11.82
N ASP A 109 5.08 -12.67 10.84
CA ASP A 109 5.83 -12.39 9.64
C ASP A 109 4.88 -11.76 8.61
N ASN A 110 5.22 -10.59 8.12
CA ASN A 110 4.46 -9.87 7.09
C ASN A 110 5.18 -9.98 5.75
N TRP A 111 4.59 -10.72 4.84
CA TRP A 111 5.12 -10.93 3.50
C TRP A 111 4.41 -10.01 2.52
N VAL A 112 5.16 -9.42 1.63
CA VAL A 112 4.64 -8.60 0.53
C VAL A 112 5.20 -9.10 -0.80
N TRP A 113 4.42 -8.99 -1.86
CA TRP A 113 4.79 -9.51 -3.18
C TRP A 113 5.92 -8.72 -3.85
N SER A 114 6.17 -7.49 -3.43
CA SER A 114 7.23 -6.65 -3.97
C SER A 114 7.99 -5.94 -2.84
N PRO A 115 9.32 -5.75 -2.95
CA PRO A 115 10.10 -5.04 -1.94
C PRO A 115 9.61 -3.60 -1.76
N GLN A 116 9.21 -3.25 -0.55
CA GLN A 116 8.74 -1.91 -0.20
C GLN A 116 9.84 -1.04 0.43
N GLY A 117 10.92 -1.65 0.89
CA GLY A 117 12.03 -0.97 1.55
C GLY A 117 11.66 -0.43 2.94
N ILE A 118 10.53 -0.84 3.49
CA ILE A 118 10.05 -0.45 4.82
C ILE A 118 9.13 -1.54 5.37
N ILE A 119 9.14 -1.72 6.69
CA ILE A 119 8.24 -2.64 7.40
C ILE A 119 6.94 -1.90 7.74
N ASP A 120 6.19 -1.57 6.72
CA ASP A 120 4.86 -0.95 6.83
C ASP A 120 4.09 -1.17 5.52
N MET A 121 3.21 -2.17 5.49
CA MET A 121 2.45 -2.50 4.29
C MET A 121 1.36 -1.47 3.94
N HIS A 122 1.06 -0.54 4.84
CA HIS A 122 0.04 0.49 4.65
C HIS A 122 0.60 1.77 3.99
N ARG A 123 1.66 1.64 3.21
CA ARG A 123 2.27 2.72 2.44
C ARG A 123 2.07 2.54 0.94
N PRO A 124 0.96 3.02 0.38
CA PRO A 124 0.64 2.83 -1.04
C PRO A 124 1.72 3.35 -1.99
N GLU A 125 2.45 4.40 -1.58
CA GLU A 125 3.55 4.95 -2.34
C GLU A 125 4.75 3.99 -2.48
N ARG A 126 4.78 2.92 -1.68
CA ARG A 126 5.82 1.88 -1.70
C ARG A 126 5.37 0.57 -2.36
N TRP A 127 4.08 0.45 -2.71
CA TRP A 127 3.55 -0.76 -3.33
C TRP A 127 4.13 -0.98 -4.73
N GLY A 128 4.20 -2.24 -5.15
CA GLY A 128 4.59 -2.61 -6.49
C GLY A 128 3.59 -2.19 -7.55
N TYR A 129 3.97 -2.33 -8.81
CA TYR A 129 3.13 -1.97 -9.94
C TYR A 129 2.57 -3.20 -10.63
N VAL A 130 1.29 -3.16 -10.96
CA VAL A 130 0.64 -4.04 -11.93
C VAL A 130 0.52 -3.28 -13.24
N ILE A 131 0.91 -3.90 -14.34
CA ILE A 131 0.77 -3.37 -15.69
C ILE A 131 -0.35 -4.14 -16.38
N PHE A 132 -1.31 -3.43 -16.90
CA PHE A 132 -2.41 -4.04 -17.66
C PHE A 132 -1.99 -4.23 -19.11
N ALA A 133 -2.20 -5.42 -19.66
CA ALA A 133 -1.93 -5.75 -21.05
C ALA A 133 -3.22 -6.13 -21.77
N GLY A 134 -3.25 -6.00 -23.09
CA GLY A 134 -4.31 -6.54 -23.91
C GLY A 134 -4.32 -8.07 -23.86
N ARG A 135 -5.45 -8.66 -24.24
CA ARG A 135 -5.57 -10.13 -24.27
C ARG A 135 -4.57 -10.72 -25.28
N GLY A 136 -3.71 -11.60 -24.79
CA GLY A 136 -2.66 -12.23 -25.60
C GLY A 136 -1.43 -11.34 -25.86
N GLU A 137 -1.38 -10.14 -25.26
CA GLU A 137 -0.24 -9.25 -25.33
C GLU A 137 0.65 -9.39 -24.11
N SER A 138 1.96 -9.32 -24.28
CA SER A 138 2.90 -9.11 -23.19
C SER A 138 2.96 -7.63 -22.83
N PRO A 139 3.04 -7.27 -21.54
CA PRO A 139 3.21 -5.87 -21.16
C PRO A 139 4.52 -5.33 -21.73
N ARG A 140 4.44 -4.24 -22.50
CA ARG A 140 5.57 -3.78 -23.29
C ARG A 140 6.69 -3.21 -22.44
N PHE A 141 6.42 -2.30 -21.53
CA PHE A 141 7.47 -1.70 -20.69
C PHE A 141 6.87 -1.06 -19.42
N PHE A 142 7.59 -1.18 -18.34
CA PHE A 142 7.37 -0.38 -17.14
C PHE A 142 7.72 1.08 -17.42
N ARG A 143 6.80 1.98 -17.18
CA ARG A 143 7.04 3.43 -17.24
C ARG A 143 7.32 3.95 -15.85
N GLN A 144 8.52 4.46 -15.65
CA GLN A 144 8.84 5.11 -14.39
C GLN A 144 7.95 6.35 -14.22
N ASP A 145 7.29 6.44 -13.06
CA ASP A 145 6.50 7.62 -12.72
C ASP A 145 7.42 8.85 -12.58
N PRO A 146 7.30 9.86 -13.45
CA PRO A 146 8.17 11.03 -13.40
C PRO A 146 8.00 11.85 -12.11
N LEU A 147 6.87 11.71 -11.41
CA LEU A 147 6.57 12.40 -10.16
C LEU A 147 6.87 11.55 -8.92
N ARG A 148 7.50 10.40 -9.09
CA ARG A 148 7.78 9.49 -7.98
C ARG A 148 8.58 10.17 -6.87
N ALA A 149 9.67 10.85 -7.23
CA ALA A 149 10.54 11.50 -6.24
C ALA A 149 9.78 12.56 -5.42
N VAL A 150 8.93 13.37 -6.09
CA VAL A 150 8.09 14.37 -5.41
C VAL A 150 7.10 13.71 -4.46
N ARG A 151 6.43 12.64 -4.91
CA ARG A 151 5.49 11.90 -4.05
C ARG A 151 6.18 11.28 -2.85
N ASP A 152 7.31 10.62 -3.08
CA ASP A 152 8.08 9.98 -2.02
C ASP A 152 8.54 11.01 -0.98
N ALA A 153 9.00 12.19 -1.41
CA ALA A 153 9.40 13.29 -0.54
C ALA A 153 8.23 13.81 0.29
N LEU A 154 7.11 14.12 -0.36
CA LEU A 154 5.92 14.64 0.34
C LEU A 154 5.31 13.59 1.29
N MET A 155 5.32 12.33 0.93
CA MET A 155 4.86 11.26 1.83
C MET A 155 5.82 11.04 3.00
N THR A 156 7.11 11.27 2.83
CA THR A 156 8.07 11.31 3.94
C THR A 156 7.67 12.38 4.96
N VAL A 157 7.40 13.60 4.51
CA VAL A 157 6.89 14.67 5.38
C VAL A 157 5.59 14.28 6.07
N TYR A 158 4.63 13.72 5.32
CA TYR A 158 3.36 13.27 5.88
C TYR A 158 3.53 12.26 7.02
N HIS A 159 4.36 11.26 6.84
CA HIS A 159 4.56 10.23 7.86
C HIS A 159 5.29 10.78 9.09
N GLN A 160 6.26 11.67 8.90
CA GLN A 160 6.95 12.33 10.02
C GLN A 160 6.02 13.28 10.76
N GLN A 161 5.19 14.05 10.06
CA GLN A 161 4.16 14.89 10.68
C GLN A 161 3.20 14.07 11.55
N ARG A 162 2.74 12.92 11.07
CA ARG A 162 1.90 12.01 11.86
C ARG A 162 2.62 11.47 13.10
N SER A 163 3.89 11.14 12.98
CA SER A 163 4.70 10.68 14.11
C SER A 163 4.90 11.78 15.14
N PHE A 164 5.26 12.97 14.66
CA PHE A 164 5.44 14.16 15.49
C PHE A 164 4.16 14.53 16.27
N ARG A 165 3.02 14.54 15.58
CA ARG A 165 1.74 14.83 16.22
C ARG A 165 1.39 13.84 17.33
N ARG A 166 1.67 12.56 17.15
CA ARG A 166 1.42 11.54 18.21
C ARG A 166 2.28 11.77 19.46
N GLN A 167 3.45 12.39 19.30
CA GLN A 167 4.39 12.64 20.42
C GLN A 167 4.16 14.00 21.07
N HIS A 168 3.75 15.00 20.30
CA HIS A 168 3.71 16.41 20.73
C HIS A 168 2.30 17.02 20.74
N ASP A 169 1.28 16.29 20.30
CA ASP A 169 -0.13 16.72 20.18
C ASP A 169 -0.32 17.98 19.31
N ARG A 170 0.65 18.29 18.46
CA ARG A 170 0.60 19.39 17.49
C ARG A 170 1.28 19.00 16.18
N TRP A 171 1.08 19.75 15.13
CA TRP A 171 1.85 19.63 13.91
C TRP A 171 3.16 20.37 14.00
N ALA A 172 4.21 19.88 13.36
CA ALA A 172 5.48 20.56 13.22
C ALA A 172 5.37 21.71 12.21
N ALA A 173 6.02 22.83 12.52
CA ALA A 173 5.97 24.02 11.69
C ALA A 173 6.89 23.94 10.45
N ASP A 174 7.96 23.16 10.54
CA ASP A 174 8.94 23.05 9.47
C ASP A 174 9.61 21.65 9.43
N LEU A 175 10.55 21.48 8.50
CA LEU A 175 11.29 20.24 8.34
C LEU A 175 12.29 19.99 9.48
N ALA A 176 12.82 21.05 10.10
CA ALA A 176 13.79 20.91 11.19
C ALA A 176 13.15 20.29 12.43
N GLU A 177 11.94 20.72 12.79
CA GLU A 177 11.16 20.10 13.87
C GLU A 177 10.84 18.61 13.57
N LEU A 178 10.72 18.25 12.30
CA LEU A 178 10.53 16.85 11.88
C LEU A 178 11.82 16.03 11.89
N GLY A 179 12.96 16.66 12.12
CA GLY A 179 14.27 16.02 11.99
C GLY A 179 14.63 15.65 10.55
N LEU A 180 14.05 16.36 9.56
CA LEU A 180 14.24 16.09 8.14
C LEU A 180 15.22 17.11 7.51
N GLY A 181 16.14 16.61 6.70
CA GLY A 181 17.10 17.40 5.96
C GLY A 181 17.24 16.98 4.51
N ALA A 182 18.15 17.59 3.77
CA ALA A 182 18.35 17.30 2.34
C ALA A 182 18.64 15.83 2.03
N GLY A 183 19.28 15.11 2.93
CA GLY A 183 19.59 13.69 2.79
C GLY A 183 18.36 12.77 2.74
N ASP A 184 17.22 13.22 3.24
CA ASP A 184 15.97 12.46 3.30
C ASP A 184 15.16 12.53 1.99
N PHE A 185 15.51 13.46 1.09
CA PHE A 185 14.77 13.78 -0.12
C PHE A 185 15.53 13.43 -1.39
N ARG A 186 15.94 12.16 -1.51
CA ARG A 186 16.73 11.70 -2.66
C ARG A 186 15.99 11.91 -3.99
N GLY A 187 16.69 12.52 -4.95
CA GLY A 187 16.15 12.78 -6.29
C GLY A 187 15.29 14.04 -6.39
N SER A 188 15.31 14.89 -5.38
CA SER A 188 14.73 16.24 -5.39
C SER A 188 15.83 17.29 -5.27
N ASP A 189 15.79 18.29 -6.14
CA ASP A 189 16.70 19.45 -6.11
C ASP A 189 16.25 20.50 -5.10
N GLN A 190 15.02 20.37 -4.60
CA GLN A 190 14.38 21.29 -3.67
C GLN A 190 13.86 20.55 -2.45
N LEU A 191 13.73 21.25 -1.35
CA LEU A 191 13.14 20.75 -0.13
C LEU A 191 11.64 21.04 -0.08
N PRO A 192 10.83 20.16 0.51
CA PRO A 192 9.43 20.44 0.78
C PRO A 192 9.29 21.67 1.69
N GLN A 193 8.28 22.48 1.43
CA GLN A 193 7.88 23.59 2.30
C GLN A 193 6.65 23.18 3.11
N VAL A 194 6.71 23.34 4.41
CA VAL A 194 5.61 23.05 5.33
C VAL A 194 4.96 24.37 5.75
N VAL A 195 3.65 24.43 5.70
CA VAL A 195 2.86 25.59 6.15
C VAL A 195 1.70 25.09 7.01
N LEU A 196 1.63 25.60 8.23
CA LEU A 196 0.51 25.33 9.14
C LEU A 196 -0.72 26.11 8.71
N ASN A 197 -1.89 25.52 8.92
CA ASN A 197 -3.19 26.14 8.66
C ASN A 197 -4.24 25.65 9.67
N ASP A 198 -5.45 26.22 9.64
CA ASP A 198 -6.53 25.90 10.60
C ASP A 198 -6.95 24.43 10.60
N GLN A 199 -6.69 23.71 9.50
CA GLN A 199 -7.01 22.26 9.38
C GLN A 199 -5.83 21.35 9.73
N GLY A 200 -4.65 21.91 9.95
CA GLY A 200 -3.43 21.17 10.24
C GLY A 200 -2.22 21.73 9.51
N TYR A 201 -1.84 21.14 8.38
CA TYR A 201 -0.72 21.61 7.57
C TYR A 201 -0.92 21.28 6.09
N THR A 202 -0.15 21.99 5.27
CA THR A 202 0.17 21.61 3.89
C THR A 202 1.67 21.54 3.72
N ALA A 203 2.13 20.54 2.98
CA ALA A 203 3.52 20.51 2.53
C ALA A 203 3.53 20.50 1.00
N THR A 204 4.34 21.38 0.40
CA THR A 204 4.46 21.56 -1.06
C THR A 204 5.89 21.30 -1.51
N LEU A 205 6.01 20.75 -2.71
CA LEU A 205 7.31 20.59 -3.37
C LEU A 205 7.15 20.82 -4.86
N THR A 206 8.02 21.68 -5.40
CA THR A 206 8.13 21.91 -6.85
C THR A 206 9.35 21.17 -7.38
N MET A 207 9.19 20.45 -8.47
CA MET A 207 10.28 19.77 -9.15
C MET A 207 10.20 19.95 -10.67
N ARG A 208 11.36 20.03 -11.31
CA ARG A 208 11.45 19.96 -12.78
C ARG A 208 11.42 18.51 -13.22
N VAL A 209 10.39 18.14 -13.93
CA VAL A 209 10.34 16.83 -14.61
C VAL A 209 11.24 16.88 -15.83
N ARG A 210 12.04 15.84 -16.06
CA ARG A 210 12.97 15.76 -17.18
C ARG A 210 12.26 16.05 -18.50
N GLY A 211 12.67 17.12 -19.20
CA GLY A 211 12.09 17.56 -20.47
C GLY A 211 10.73 18.25 -20.36
N GLY A 212 10.24 18.57 -19.15
CA GLY A 212 8.93 19.18 -18.92
C GLY A 212 8.96 20.48 -18.12
N ARG A 213 7.77 21.06 -17.94
CA ARG A 213 7.57 22.22 -17.07
C ARG A 213 7.69 21.82 -15.59
N PRO A 214 8.05 22.78 -14.71
CA PRO A 214 8.00 22.52 -13.27
C PRO A 214 6.61 22.06 -12.85
N VAL A 215 6.56 21.05 -11.98
CA VAL A 215 5.32 20.54 -11.40
C VAL A 215 5.38 20.76 -9.89
N THR A 216 4.37 21.41 -9.37
CA THR A 216 4.18 21.56 -7.92
C THR A 216 3.16 20.56 -7.44
N MET A 217 3.52 19.81 -6.43
CA MET A 217 2.61 18.94 -5.71
C MET A 217 2.49 19.35 -4.26
N GLN A 218 1.37 18.98 -3.67
CA GLN A 218 1.05 19.25 -2.29
C GLN A 218 0.55 17.98 -1.61
N VAL A 219 0.91 17.79 -0.34
CA VAL A 219 0.28 16.82 0.56
C VAL A 219 -0.36 17.55 1.73
N ARG A 220 -1.48 17.04 2.22
CA ARG A 220 -2.19 17.56 3.39
C ARG A 220 -2.16 16.56 4.54
N GLN A 221 -2.64 17.01 5.71
CA GLN A 221 -2.77 16.19 6.93
C GLN A 221 -3.63 14.92 6.76
N ASP A 222 -4.51 14.89 5.76
CA ASP A 222 -5.36 13.75 5.42
C ASP A 222 -4.74 12.80 4.37
N SER A 223 -3.43 12.91 4.13
CA SER A 223 -2.66 12.16 3.11
C SER A 223 -2.99 12.51 1.66
N ARG A 224 -3.85 13.47 1.41
CA ARG A 224 -4.27 13.82 0.04
C ARG A 224 -3.13 14.49 -0.71
N LEU A 225 -2.65 13.81 -1.74
CA LEU A 225 -1.68 14.32 -2.71
C LEU A 225 -2.41 14.96 -3.89
N THR A 226 -2.02 16.18 -4.23
CA THR A 226 -2.61 16.94 -5.35
C THR A 226 -1.51 17.59 -6.19
N VAL A 227 -1.66 17.55 -7.50
CA VAL A 227 -0.86 18.36 -8.42
C VAL A 227 -1.51 19.73 -8.50
N LEU A 228 -0.78 20.78 -8.16
CA LEU A 228 -1.27 22.15 -8.25
C LEU A 228 -1.18 22.63 -9.70
N LYS A 229 -2.21 23.35 -10.13
CA LYS A 229 -2.18 24.00 -11.46
C LYS A 229 -1.24 25.21 -11.40
N PRO A 230 -0.51 25.50 -12.48
CA PRO A 230 0.26 26.74 -12.56
C PRO A 230 -0.66 27.94 -12.35
N GLY A 231 -0.37 28.78 -11.34
CA GLY A 231 -1.14 30.00 -11.07
C GLY A 231 -2.34 29.85 -10.14
N SER A 232 -2.44 28.75 -9.39
CA SER A 232 -3.42 28.61 -8.29
C SER A 232 -2.81 28.99 -6.94
#